data_d61ede414d8e3f341bbb2f779a5e6a83
#
_entry.id   d61ede414d8e3f341bbb2f779a5e6a83
#
_cell.length_a   1.000
_cell.length_b   1.000
_cell.length_c   1.000
_cell.angle_alpha   90.00
_cell.angle_beta   90.00
_cell.angle_gamma   90.00
#
_symmetry.space_group_name_H-M   'P 1'
#
loop_
_entity.id
_entity.type
_entity.pdbx_description
1 polymer ?
#
loop_
_entity_poly.entity_id
_entity_poly.type
_entity_poly.pdbx_seq_one_letter_code
_entity_poly.pdbx_strand_id
1 'polypeptide(L)'
;MAQKYTNIIPECYIDTNLIQTLLCVKGVNHQSTCSQVAKQMQDKFADDFAVGIIDADKFKRQPTYAQKSKIIAETDELTLCKCPDKNHYFIKINNIMENFILNCANQQGIDLKEEGFPDTLDALKKLTKHQDSLNNKELTNLFKKFRDSKEMTILRETIEYLLQNKYSAKDDDLKKIFNYNL
;
A
#
# COMPACT_ATOMS: atom_id res chain seq x y z
N MET A 1 -4.56 -11.78 22.99
CA MET A 1 -4.04 -10.49 22.44
C MET A 1 -4.23 -10.52 20.93
N ALA A 2 -4.76 -9.45 20.32
CA ALA A 2 -4.88 -9.40 18.87
C ALA A 2 -3.48 -9.38 18.23
N GLN A 3 -3.29 -10.15 17.16
CA GLN A 3 -2.04 -10.19 16.41
C GLN A 3 -1.75 -8.80 15.83
N LYS A 4 -0.54 -8.29 16.07
CA LYS A 4 -0.07 -7.02 15.51
C LYS A 4 0.76 -7.28 14.26
N TYR A 5 0.49 -6.54 13.20
CA TYR A 5 1.19 -6.62 11.90
C TYR A 5 2.23 -5.50 11.78
N THR A 6 3.14 -5.41 12.74
CA THR A 6 4.10 -4.33 12.85
C THR A 6 5.17 -4.32 11.75
N ASN A 7 5.29 -5.40 11.01
CA ASN A 7 6.16 -5.56 9.85
C ASN A 7 5.53 -5.06 8.53
N ILE A 8 4.26 -4.64 8.55
CA ILE A 8 3.61 -3.92 7.45
C ILE A 8 3.63 -2.44 7.80
N ILE A 9 4.28 -1.63 6.96
CA ILE A 9 4.70 -0.26 7.28
C ILE A 9 4.18 0.71 6.21
N PRO A 10 2.91 1.14 6.29
CA PRO A 10 2.35 2.16 5.39
C PRO A 10 2.84 3.57 5.72
N GLU A 11 2.95 4.43 4.69
CA GLU A 11 3.49 5.79 4.79
C GLU A 11 2.55 6.78 5.49
N CYS A 12 1.25 6.71 5.21
CA CYS A 12 0.33 7.75 5.68
C CYS A 12 -0.95 7.19 6.32
N TYR A 13 -1.81 8.09 6.83
CA TYR A 13 -3.03 7.69 7.53
C TYR A 13 -4.03 6.96 6.63
N ILE A 14 -4.20 7.44 5.39
CA ILE A 14 -5.11 6.81 4.44
C ILE A 14 -4.59 5.45 3.98
N ASP A 15 -3.28 5.33 3.72
CA ASP A 15 -2.65 4.04 3.39
C ASP A 15 -2.87 3.04 4.52
N THR A 16 -2.71 3.51 5.76
CA THR A 16 -2.90 2.68 6.95
C THR A 16 -4.35 2.18 7.06
N ASN A 17 -5.34 3.05 6.84
CA ASN A 17 -6.76 2.66 6.83
C ASN A 17 -7.04 1.67 5.70
N LEU A 18 -6.55 1.96 4.48
CA LEU A 18 -6.71 1.08 3.33
C LEU A 18 -6.16 -0.32 3.61
N ILE A 19 -4.90 -0.41 4.02
CA ILE A 19 -4.25 -1.70 4.29
C ILE A 19 -4.94 -2.48 5.40
N GLN A 20 -5.31 -1.81 6.49
CA GLN A 20 -6.07 -2.44 7.57
C GLN A 20 -7.44 -2.96 7.10
N THR A 21 -8.09 -2.23 6.19
CA THR A 21 -9.39 -2.61 5.60
C THR A 21 -9.23 -3.81 4.66
N LEU A 22 -8.26 -3.78 3.76
CA LEU A 22 -8.02 -4.85 2.77
C LEU A 22 -7.69 -6.18 3.43
N LEU A 23 -6.83 -6.14 4.44
CA LEU A 23 -6.38 -7.34 5.16
C LEU A 23 -7.30 -7.75 6.30
N CYS A 24 -8.33 -6.96 6.62
CA CYS A 24 -9.19 -7.15 7.81
C CYS A 24 -8.40 -7.25 9.12
N VAL A 25 -7.35 -6.43 9.28
CA VAL A 25 -6.44 -6.44 10.44
C VAL A 25 -6.40 -5.07 11.14
N LYS A 26 -5.74 -5.03 12.29
CA LYS A 26 -5.40 -3.80 13.01
C LYS A 26 -3.94 -3.83 13.45
N GLY A 27 -3.39 -2.66 13.72
CA GLY A 27 -2.05 -2.54 14.31
C GLY A 27 -0.91 -2.76 13.32
N VAL A 28 -1.08 -2.31 12.06
CA VAL A 28 0.05 -2.08 11.16
C VAL A 28 0.89 -0.90 11.66
N ASN A 29 2.14 -0.82 11.23
CA ASN A 29 3.12 0.15 11.73
C ASN A 29 3.09 1.44 10.91
N HIS A 30 2.10 2.30 11.16
CA HIS A 30 1.96 3.60 10.50
C HIS A 30 3.21 4.47 10.64
N GLN A 31 3.60 5.12 9.55
CA GLN A 31 4.64 6.14 9.49
C GLN A 31 4.09 7.42 8.82
N SER A 32 4.82 8.54 8.90
CA SER A 32 4.35 9.81 8.35
C SER A 32 5.05 10.20 7.04
N THR A 33 6.10 9.49 6.65
CA THR A 33 6.86 9.77 5.43
C THR A 33 7.54 8.51 4.89
N CYS A 34 7.78 8.47 3.57
CA CYS A 34 8.53 7.38 2.94
C CYS A 34 9.94 7.18 3.54
N SER A 35 10.58 8.26 4.02
CA SER A 35 11.87 8.17 4.71
C SER A 35 11.77 7.48 6.06
N GLN A 36 10.68 7.70 6.81
CA GLN A 36 10.44 7.00 8.07
C GLN A 36 10.10 5.53 7.85
N VAL A 37 9.33 5.20 6.79
CA VAL A 37 9.10 3.81 6.39
C VAL A 37 10.43 3.10 6.15
N ALA A 38 11.29 3.66 5.29
CA ALA A 38 12.60 3.10 4.99
C ALA A 38 13.48 2.97 6.24
N LYS A 39 13.47 3.97 7.12
CA LYS A 39 14.20 3.95 8.39
C LYS A 39 13.70 2.83 9.32
N GLN A 40 12.38 2.68 9.49
CA GLN A 40 11.81 1.60 10.30
C GLN A 40 12.24 0.22 9.76
N MET A 41 12.23 0.03 8.44
CA MET A 41 12.68 -1.22 7.82
C MET A 41 14.17 -1.50 8.13
N GLN A 42 15.03 -0.48 8.03
CA GLN A 42 16.47 -0.63 8.24
C GLN A 42 16.87 -0.80 9.71
N ASP A 43 16.21 -0.08 10.62
CA ASP A 43 16.59 -0.03 12.03
C ASP A 43 15.89 -1.12 12.85
N LYS A 44 14.55 -1.19 12.76
CA LYS A 44 13.74 -2.09 13.58
C LYS A 44 13.65 -3.50 13.03
N PHE A 45 13.68 -3.63 11.70
CA PHE A 45 13.54 -4.90 10.98
C PHE A 45 14.83 -5.29 10.25
N ALA A 46 15.99 -4.77 10.68
CA ALA A 46 17.28 -4.92 9.98
C ALA A 46 17.56 -6.34 9.47
N ASP A 47 17.25 -7.36 10.26
CA ASP A 47 17.45 -8.78 9.93
C ASP A 47 16.13 -9.56 9.83
N ASP A 48 15.01 -8.87 9.98
CA ASP A 48 13.68 -9.45 9.93
C ASP A 48 12.98 -9.14 8.60
N PHE A 49 11.83 -9.79 8.38
CA PHE A 49 10.94 -9.53 7.26
C PHE A 49 10.14 -8.24 7.45
N ALA A 50 10.10 -7.38 6.43
CA ALA A 50 9.28 -6.17 6.43
C ALA A 50 8.75 -5.80 5.04
N VAL A 51 7.56 -5.19 5.01
CA VAL A 51 6.93 -4.61 3.81
C VAL A 51 6.64 -3.14 4.04
N GLY A 52 7.32 -2.27 3.31
CA GLY A 52 7.03 -0.84 3.26
C GLY A 52 6.03 -0.53 2.14
N ILE A 53 5.04 0.32 2.41
CA ILE A 53 4.08 0.79 1.42
C ILE A 53 4.23 2.30 1.33
N ILE A 54 4.61 2.80 0.16
CA ILE A 54 4.99 4.20 -0.07
C ILE A 54 4.43 4.73 -1.38
N ASP A 55 4.18 6.03 -1.42
CA ASP A 55 3.88 6.72 -2.67
C ASP A 55 5.14 6.88 -3.56
N ALA A 56 5.01 6.58 -4.86
CA ALA A 56 6.04 6.86 -5.86
C ALA A 56 5.87 8.25 -6.47
N ASP A 57 5.60 9.26 -5.63
CA ASP A 57 5.41 10.65 -6.06
C ASP A 57 6.65 11.16 -6.82
N LYS A 58 6.46 11.51 -8.10
CA LYS A 58 7.52 12.01 -8.99
C LYS A 58 8.16 13.33 -8.51
N PHE A 59 7.45 14.08 -7.69
CA PHE A 59 7.90 15.36 -7.15
C PHE A 59 8.58 15.24 -5.77
N LYS A 60 8.61 14.04 -5.18
CA LYS A 60 9.29 13.77 -3.91
C LYS A 60 10.50 12.85 -4.11
N ARG A 61 11.60 13.21 -3.47
CA ARG A 61 12.79 12.35 -3.46
C ARG A 61 12.50 11.07 -2.67
N GLN A 62 12.58 9.95 -3.35
CA GLN A 62 12.47 8.64 -2.70
C GLN A 62 13.69 8.36 -1.79
N PRO A 63 13.51 7.67 -0.65
CA PRO A 63 14.64 7.26 0.19
C PRO A 63 15.64 6.41 -0.61
N THR A 64 16.93 6.62 -0.38
CA THR A 64 18.00 5.86 -1.06
C THR A 64 17.83 4.35 -0.90
N TYR A 65 17.31 3.90 0.23
CA TYR A 65 17.04 2.49 0.49
C TYR A 65 15.97 1.94 -0.46
N ALA A 66 14.88 2.67 -0.67
CA ALA A 66 13.85 2.28 -1.63
C ALA A 66 14.31 2.39 -3.10
N GLN A 67 15.23 3.31 -3.41
CA GLN A 67 15.80 3.44 -4.76
C GLN A 67 16.71 2.27 -5.14
N LYS A 68 17.43 1.69 -4.17
CA LYS A 68 18.32 0.53 -4.38
C LYS A 68 17.56 -0.79 -4.53
N SER A 69 16.27 -0.84 -4.24
CA SER A 69 15.47 -2.04 -4.41
C SER A 69 15.25 -2.37 -5.88
N LYS A 70 15.22 -3.68 -6.20
CA LYS A 70 15.03 -4.20 -7.56
C LYS A 70 13.54 -4.42 -7.80
N ILE A 71 13.02 -4.00 -8.94
CA ILE A 71 11.64 -4.26 -9.37
C ILE A 71 11.49 -5.77 -9.62
N ILE A 72 10.46 -6.36 -9.00
CA ILE A 72 10.02 -7.74 -9.23
C ILE A 72 8.89 -7.77 -10.26
N ALA A 73 7.87 -6.92 -10.06
CA ALA A 73 6.69 -6.83 -10.90
C ALA A 73 6.08 -5.43 -10.81
N GLU A 74 5.31 -5.05 -11.83
CA GLU A 74 4.65 -3.75 -11.90
C GLU A 74 3.34 -3.84 -12.69
N THR A 75 2.40 -2.96 -12.33
CA THR A 75 1.20 -2.59 -13.09
C THR A 75 1.24 -1.09 -13.36
N ASP A 76 0.18 -0.53 -13.95
CA ASP A 76 0.07 0.92 -14.10
C ASP A 76 0.01 1.64 -12.74
N GLU A 77 -0.54 1.00 -11.71
CA GLU A 77 -0.80 1.59 -10.40
C GLU A 77 0.16 1.14 -9.29
N LEU A 78 0.80 -0.02 -9.44
CA LEU A 78 1.62 -0.63 -8.39
C LEU A 78 2.98 -1.06 -8.92
N THR A 79 4.03 -0.87 -8.12
CA THR A 79 5.36 -1.43 -8.38
C THR A 79 5.84 -2.19 -7.14
N LEU A 80 6.09 -3.48 -7.28
CA LEU A 80 6.69 -4.31 -6.23
C LEU A 80 8.20 -4.38 -6.39
N CYS A 81 8.92 -4.02 -5.33
CA CYS A 81 10.37 -4.07 -5.31
C CYS A 81 10.87 -4.91 -4.12
N LYS A 82 12.03 -5.55 -4.30
CA LYS A 82 12.75 -6.28 -3.26
C LYS A 82 14.10 -5.63 -2.98
N CYS A 83 14.42 -5.42 -1.71
CA CYS A 83 15.73 -4.94 -1.31
C CYS A 83 16.79 -6.02 -1.52
N PRO A 84 18.00 -5.68 -2.04
CA PRO A 84 19.11 -6.62 -2.11
C PRO A 84 19.50 -7.09 -0.70
N ASP A 85 19.81 -8.38 -0.59
CA ASP A 85 20.37 -9.01 0.63
C ASP A 85 19.51 -8.90 1.90
N LYS A 86 18.23 -8.51 1.75
CA LYS A 86 17.27 -8.42 2.86
C LYS A 86 15.91 -8.99 2.46
N ASN A 87 15.15 -9.45 3.46
CA ASN A 87 13.76 -9.88 3.26
C ASN A 87 12.81 -8.69 3.39
N HIS A 88 13.17 -7.59 2.73
CA HIS A 88 12.43 -6.36 2.70
C HIS A 88 11.83 -6.12 1.32
N TYR A 89 10.57 -5.76 1.30
CA TYR A 89 9.83 -5.44 0.09
C TYR A 89 9.27 -4.03 0.17
N PHE A 90 9.27 -3.31 -0.94
CA PHE A 90 8.51 -2.07 -1.11
C PHE A 90 7.39 -2.31 -2.09
N ILE A 91 6.17 -1.97 -1.70
CA ILE A 91 5.04 -1.79 -2.60
C ILE A 91 4.91 -0.28 -2.79
N LYS A 92 5.20 0.18 -4.00
CA LYS A 92 5.09 1.59 -4.37
C LYS A 92 3.76 1.80 -5.06
N ILE A 93 2.97 2.74 -4.55
CA ILE A 93 1.76 3.23 -5.23
C ILE A 93 2.24 4.21 -6.31
N ASN A 94 2.01 3.90 -7.57
CA ASN A 94 2.44 4.75 -8.69
C ASN A 94 1.68 6.06 -8.65
N ASN A 95 2.41 7.20 -8.63
CA ASN A 95 1.96 8.50 -8.21
C ASN A 95 1.70 8.60 -6.70
N ILE A 96 0.43 8.68 -6.30
CA ILE A 96 0.00 8.88 -4.92
C ILE A 96 -1.28 8.09 -4.64
N MET A 97 -1.55 7.82 -3.37
CA MET A 97 -2.69 7.02 -2.94
C MET A 97 -4.05 7.57 -3.42
N GLU A 98 -4.22 8.88 -3.48
CA GLU A 98 -5.49 9.47 -3.92
C GLU A 98 -5.79 9.17 -5.40
N ASN A 99 -4.77 9.16 -6.28
CA ASN A 99 -4.95 8.73 -7.68
C ASN A 99 -5.32 7.25 -7.76
N PHE A 100 -4.67 6.42 -6.97
CA PHE A 100 -4.97 5.00 -6.87
C PHE A 100 -6.44 4.75 -6.48
N ILE A 101 -6.95 5.49 -5.49
CA ILE A 101 -8.35 5.43 -5.06
C ILE A 101 -9.30 5.85 -6.18
N LEU A 102 -9.02 6.98 -6.85
CA LEU A 102 -9.83 7.47 -7.98
C LEU A 102 -9.89 6.44 -9.11
N ASN A 103 -8.76 5.85 -9.47
CA ASN A 103 -8.68 4.87 -10.54
C ASN A 103 -9.41 3.57 -10.17
N CYS A 104 -9.27 3.08 -8.94
CA CYS A 104 -10.01 1.89 -8.47
C CYS A 104 -11.53 2.13 -8.45
N ALA A 105 -11.98 3.32 -8.01
CA ALA A 105 -13.39 3.66 -8.04
C ALA A 105 -13.93 3.70 -9.47
N ASN A 106 -13.21 4.35 -10.40
CA ASN A 106 -13.57 4.40 -11.82
C ASN A 106 -13.64 3.00 -12.46
N GLN A 107 -12.70 2.13 -12.17
CA GLN A 107 -12.69 0.74 -12.67
C GLN A 107 -13.92 -0.05 -12.22
N GLN A 108 -14.47 0.26 -11.05
CA GLN A 108 -15.67 -0.39 -10.52
C GLN A 108 -16.97 0.36 -10.83
N GLY A 109 -16.91 1.46 -11.61
CA GLY A 109 -18.07 2.28 -11.92
C GLY A 109 -18.67 2.97 -10.70
N ILE A 110 -17.88 3.23 -9.66
CA ILE A 110 -18.33 3.88 -8.44
C ILE A 110 -18.14 5.39 -8.58
N ASP A 111 -19.25 6.13 -8.50
CA ASP A 111 -19.22 7.59 -8.42
C ASP A 111 -18.92 8.02 -6.98
N LEU A 112 -17.74 8.60 -6.77
CA LEU A 112 -17.31 9.06 -5.44
C LEU A 112 -18.22 10.13 -4.86
N LYS A 113 -18.85 10.98 -5.69
CA LYS A 113 -19.80 11.99 -5.22
C LYS A 113 -21.06 11.38 -4.63
N GLU A 114 -21.59 10.34 -5.27
CA GLU A 114 -22.74 9.60 -4.74
C GLU A 114 -22.41 8.91 -3.43
N GLU A 115 -21.14 8.57 -3.22
CA GLU A 115 -20.64 8.03 -1.96
C GLU A 115 -20.29 9.09 -0.90
N GLY A 116 -20.50 10.39 -1.21
CA GLY A 116 -20.20 11.49 -0.30
C GLY A 116 -18.73 11.93 -0.27
N PHE A 117 -17.94 11.51 -1.27
CA PHE A 117 -16.52 11.86 -1.38
C PHE A 117 -16.23 12.80 -2.55
N PRO A 118 -15.14 13.60 -2.46
CA PRO A 118 -14.67 14.35 -3.62
C PRO A 118 -14.23 13.43 -4.76
N ASP A 119 -14.55 13.80 -6.00
CA ASP A 119 -14.14 13.12 -7.23
C ASP A 119 -12.92 13.77 -7.90
N THR A 120 -12.38 14.84 -7.31
CA THR A 120 -11.18 15.52 -7.80
C THR A 120 -9.99 15.25 -6.90
N LEU A 121 -8.81 15.12 -7.51
CA LEU A 121 -7.57 14.83 -6.81
C LEU A 121 -7.27 15.83 -5.69
N ASP A 122 -7.40 17.13 -5.97
CA ASP A 122 -7.06 18.19 -5.00
C ASP A 122 -8.01 18.20 -3.80
N ALA A 123 -9.29 17.94 -4.02
CA ALA A 123 -10.27 17.87 -2.95
C ALA A 123 -10.09 16.58 -2.12
N LEU A 124 -9.81 15.46 -2.77
CA LEU A 124 -9.52 14.20 -2.08
C LEU A 124 -8.25 14.31 -1.24
N LYS A 125 -7.16 14.91 -1.75
CA LYS A 125 -5.94 15.20 -0.99
C LYS A 125 -6.19 16.03 0.27
N LYS A 126 -7.08 17.01 0.21
CA LYS A 126 -7.43 17.82 1.40
C LYS A 126 -8.10 16.97 2.46
N LEU A 127 -8.99 16.07 2.06
CA LEU A 127 -9.71 15.17 2.97
C LEU A 127 -8.77 14.15 3.62
N THR A 128 -7.84 13.58 2.85
CA THR A 128 -7.02 12.42 3.27
C THR A 128 -5.82 12.77 4.15
N LYS A 129 -5.37 14.03 4.13
CA LYS A 129 -4.22 14.50 4.91
C LYS A 129 -4.45 14.54 6.43
N HIS A 130 -5.69 14.49 6.89
CA HIS A 130 -6.00 14.56 8.31
C HIS A 130 -5.80 13.21 9.01
N GLN A 131 -5.35 13.28 10.27
CA GLN A 131 -5.19 12.09 11.12
C GLN A 131 -6.49 11.29 11.26
N ASP A 132 -7.63 11.94 11.15
CA ASP A 132 -8.94 11.31 11.20
C ASP A 132 -9.14 10.26 10.09
N SER A 133 -8.41 10.37 8.98
CA SER A 133 -8.44 9.38 7.88
C SER A 133 -8.04 7.98 8.33
N LEU A 134 -7.21 7.86 9.37
CA LEU A 134 -6.80 6.55 9.92
C LEU A 134 -7.97 5.70 10.41
N ASN A 135 -8.96 6.31 11.06
CA ASN A 135 -10.10 5.63 11.67
C ASN A 135 -11.44 6.05 11.04
N ASN A 136 -11.40 6.67 9.87
CA ASN A 136 -12.58 7.13 9.18
C ASN A 136 -13.40 5.94 8.66
N LYS A 137 -14.59 5.76 9.22
CA LYS A 137 -15.49 4.64 8.87
C LYS A 137 -16.05 4.75 7.45
N GLU A 138 -16.26 5.98 6.97
CA GLU A 138 -16.78 6.23 5.62
C GLU A 138 -15.73 5.83 4.58
N LEU A 139 -14.45 6.21 4.78
CA LEU A 139 -13.33 5.72 3.96
C LEU A 139 -13.20 4.19 4.02
N THR A 140 -13.31 3.60 5.20
CA THR A 140 -13.30 2.13 5.37
C THR A 140 -14.43 1.48 4.56
N ASN A 141 -15.63 2.03 4.58
CA ASN A 141 -16.77 1.50 3.81
C ASN A 141 -16.57 1.70 2.31
N LEU A 142 -16.02 2.83 1.90
CA LEU A 142 -15.66 3.09 0.52
C LEU A 142 -14.64 2.05 0.00
N PHE A 143 -13.58 1.81 0.75
CA PHE A 143 -12.55 0.81 0.37
C PHE A 143 -13.12 -0.61 0.22
N LYS A 144 -14.12 -0.97 1.02
CA LYS A 144 -14.80 -2.26 0.88
C LYS A 144 -15.58 -2.37 -0.42
N LYS A 145 -16.13 -1.27 -0.95
CA LYS A 145 -16.92 -1.27 -2.18
C LYS A 145 -16.11 -1.58 -3.43
N PHE A 146 -14.86 -1.11 -3.48
CA PHE A 146 -13.96 -1.40 -4.60
C PHE A 146 -12.81 -2.36 -4.26
N ARG A 147 -12.98 -3.12 -3.17
CA ARG A 147 -12.01 -4.12 -2.71
C ARG A 147 -11.63 -5.14 -3.79
N ASP A 148 -12.57 -5.48 -4.67
CA ASP A 148 -12.40 -6.49 -5.70
C ASP A 148 -11.98 -5.89 -7.07
N SER A 149 -11.63 -4.59 -7.11
CA SER A 149 -10.95 -4.04 -8.28
C SER A 149 -9.60 -4.72 -8.49
N LYS A 150 -9.14 -4.76 -9.74
CA LYS A 150 -7.89 -5.44 -10.11
C LYS A 150 -6.72 -5.03 -9.22
N GLU A 151 -6.47 -3.74 -9.11
CA GLU A 151 -5.30 -3.22 -8.39
C GLU A 151 -5.40 -3.44 -6.86
N MET A 152 -6.61 -3.34 -6.29
CA MET A 152 -6.84 -3.66 -4.87
C MET A 152 -6.64 -5.15 -4.59
N THR A 153 -7.04 -6.01 -5.51
CA THR A 153 -6.83 -7.47 -5.42
C THR A 153 -5.34 -7.78 -5.47
N ILE A 154 -4.60 -7.20 -6.43
CA ILE A 154 -3.14 -7.38 -6.54
C ILE A 154 -2.44 -6.91 -5.27
N LEU A 155 -2.79 -5.72 -4.75
CA LEU A 155 -2.22 -5.18 -3.52
C LEU A 155 -2.46 -6.11 -2.33
N ARG A 156 -3.70 -6.56 -2.13
CA ARG A 156 -4.08 -7.47 -1.06
C ARG A 156 -3.33 -8.80 -1.16
N GLU A 157 -3.42 -9.48 -2.30
CA GLU A 157 -2.82 -10.81 -2.49
C GLU A 157 -1.31 -10.77 -2.37
N THR A 158 -0.67 -9.69 -2.83
CA THR A 158 0.77 -9.50 -2.65
C THR A 158 1.14 -9.44 -1.17
N ILE A 159 0.43 -8.64 -0.37
CA ILE A 159 0.73 -8.53 1.06
C ILE A 159 0.43 -9.85 1.79
N GLU A 160 -0.69 -10.49 1.49
CA GLU A 160 -1.07 -11.79 2.08
C GLU A 160 -0.03 -12.86 1.75
N TYR A 161 0.41 -12.96 0.49
CA TYR A 161 1.46 -13.89 0.07
C TYR A 161 2.78 -13.61 0.81
N LEU A 162 3.19 -12.36 0.89
CA LEU A 162 4.42 -11.96 1.60
C LEU A 162 4.34 -12.25 3.10
N LEU A 163 3.18 -12.04 3.75
CA LEU A 163 2.98 -12.38 5.15
C LEU A 163 3.04 -13.87 5.43
N GLN A 164 2.50 -14.69 4.52
CA GLN A 164 2.51 -16.15 4.63
C GLN A 164 3.90 -16.74 4.40
N ASN A 165 4.62 -16.24 3.41
CA ASN A 165 5.89 -16.83 2.96
C ASN A 165 7.14 -16.14 3.54
N LYS A 166 7.05 -14.85 3.91
CA LYS A 166 8.16 -14.07 4.52
C LYS A 166 9.52 -14.33 3.84
N TYR A 167 10.37 -15.08 4.53
CA TYR A 167 11.74 -15.40 4.09
C TYR A 167 11.82 -16.37 2.91
N SER A 168 10.75 -17.13 2.63
CA SER A 168 10.67 -18.10 1.54
C SER A 168 9.87 -17.61 0.33
N ALA A 169 9.49 -16.32 0.31
CA ALA A 169 8.73 -15.74 -0.79
C ALA A 169 9.53 -15.81 -2.11
N LYS A 170 8.88 -16.28 -3.17
CA LYS A 170 9.46 -16.46 -4.50
C LYS A 170 9.02 -15.36 -5.44
N ASP A 171 9.97 -14.79 -6.17
CA ASP A 171 9.71 -13.71 -7.13
C ASP A 171 8.74 -14.15 -8.25
N ASP A 172 8.81 -15.42 -8.69
CA ASP A 172 7.93 -15.93 -9.76
C ASP A 172 6.46 -16.04 -9.32
N ASP A 173 6.20 -16.34 -8.06
CA ASP A 173 4.83 -16.38 -7.55
C ASP A 173 4.27 -14.95 -7.38
N LEU A 174 5.11 -14.01 -6.96
CA LEU A 174 4.76 -12.58 -6.91
C LEU A 174 4.45 -12.02 -8.31
N LYS A 175 5.23 -12.39 -9.33
CA LYS A 175 4.96 -12.03 -10.72
C LYS A 175 3.62 -12.58 -11.22
N LYS A 176 3.23 -13.79 -10.81
CA LYS A 176 1.92 -14.36 -11.19
C LYS A 176 0.76 -13.53 -10.61
N ILE A 177 0.89 -13.05 -9.36
CA ILE A 177 -0.12 -12.16 -8.75
C ILE A 177 -0.29 -10.88 -9.57
N PHE A 178 0.81 -10.27 -10.02
CA PHE A 178 0.78 -9.04 -10.83
C PHE A 178 0.28 -9.27 -12.27
N ASN A 179 0.45 -10.47 -12.81
CA ASN A 179 -0.03 -10.85 -14.15
C ASN A 179 -1.47 -11.38 -14.12
N TYR A 180 -2.16 -11.28 -13.00
CA TYR A 180 -3.55 -11.74 -12.86
C TYR A 180 -4.47 -10.89 -13.76
N ASN A 181 -4.94 -11.52 -14.83
CA ASN A 181 -5.97 -10.94 -15.71
C ASN A 181 -7.34 -11.36 -15.13
N LEU A 182 -8.03 -10.41 -14.52
CA LEU A 182 -9.45 -10.54 -14.19
C LEU A 182 -10.30 -10.63 -15.45
#